data_ca2c36e271b3c0a14279c2947727cc4a
#
_entry.id   ca2c36e271b3c0a14279c2947727cc4a
#
_cell.length_a   1.000
_cell.length_b   1.000
_cell.length_c   1.000
_cell.angle_alpha   90.00
_cell.angle_beta   90.00
_cell.angle_gamma   90.00
#
_symmetry.space_group_name_H-M   'P 1'
#
loop_
_entity.id
_entity.type
_entity.pdbx_description
1 polymer ?
#
loop_
_entity_poly.entity_id
_entity_poly.type
_entity_poly.pdbx_seq_one_letter_code
_entity_poly.pdbx_strand_id
1 'polypeptide(L)'
;MRGRATIRHSRISAIFLDFHFIYFRIFAMLATDSDPIVAIATASGRGGIGVVRISLGRAGEAAALALSDALCGARLTPRHASYVPFLDGAGEPLDRGIALYFPAPHSYTGEHVLELQGHGGPIVLQLVLQRCLDAGRAYGLRLAEPGEFTRRAFLNDKLDLAQAEAVADLIEASTEAAARSAGRSLDGAFSRDIHALVDDVIALRMLVEATLDFPEEEIDFLEAADARGKLAHIRERLAHVLGDARQGALLREGLSVVLAGQPNVGKSSLLNALAGAELAIVTPIAGTTRDKVAQTIQVEGIPLHIIDTAGLRETEDEVEKIGIARTWGEIERADVVLHLLDARSGLGPDDEAIAARFPAGVPVVRVLNKTDLTEAPASVARVGSGAERADLCEVRLSAKRGDGIDLLRGELLRIAGWQAGAESVYLARERHLIALRAAQAHVARAAEHADQNAQALDLFAEELRLAQEQLNSITGEFSSDDLLGVIFSRFCIGK
;
A
#
# COMPACT_ATOMS: atom_id res chain seq x y z
N MET A 1 -15.00 41.59 -55.90
CA MET A 1 -14.43 40.30 -55.57
C MET A 1 -14.72 40.02 -54.10
N ARG A 2 -15.61 39.06 -53.84
CA ARG A 2 -16.08 38.74 -52.48
C ARG A 2 -15.31 37.53 -51.95
N GLY A 3 -14.51 37.69 -50.89
CA GLY A 3 -13.86 36.61 -50.16
C GLY A 3 -14.70 36.19 -48.93
N ARG A 4 -15.28 35.01 -48.96
CA ARG A 4 -16.01 34.41 -47.84
C ARG A 4 -15.02 33.82 -46.83
N ALA A 5 -15.07 34.31 -45.62
CA ALA A 5 -14.42 33.67 -44.44
C ALA A 5 -15.30 32.50 -43.97
N THR A 6 -14.79 31.28 -44.08
CA THR A 6 -15.42 30.05 -43.56
C THR A 6 -14.93 29.86 -42.11
N ILE A 7 -15.76 30.18 -41.13
CA ILE A 7 -15.50 29.94 -39.73
C ILE A 7 -15.69 28.44 -39.45
N ARG A 8 -14.63 27.78 -38.99
CA ARG A 8 -14.62 26.36 -38.61
C ARG A 8 -15.49 26.12 -37.37
N HIS A 9 -16.68 25.53 -37.59
CA HIS A 9 -17.61 25.08 -36.53
C HIS A 9 -17.26 23.73 -35.89
N SER A 10 -16.05 23.17 -36.10
CA SER A 10 -15.73 21.79 -35.75
C SER A 10 -15.07 21.57 -34.36
N ARG A 11 -14.72 22.64 -33.64
CA ARG A 11 -14.09 22.48 -32.30
C ARG A 11 -15.05 22.60 -31.12
N ILE A 12 -16.20 23.24 -31.30
CA ILE A 12 -17.18 23.43 -30.23
C ILE A 12 -18.00 22.13 -29.97
N SER A 13 -18.29 21.38 -31.05
CA SER A 13 -19.02 20.09 -30.92
C SER A 13 -18.23 18.99 -30.23
N ALA A 14 -16.89 18.96 -30.29
CA ALA A 14 -16.06 17.96 -29.61
C ALA A 14 -16.02 18.18 -28.12
N ILE A 15 -15.96 19.42 -27.63
CA ILE A 15 -15.94 19.76 -26.22
C ILE A 15 -17.28 19.43 -25.55
N PHE A 16 -18.40 19.63 -26.22
CA PHE A 16 -19.73 19.27 -25.70
C PHE A 16 -19.98 17.75 -25.66
N LEU A 17 -19.40 16.97 -26.58
CA LEU A 17 -19.47 15.50 -26.49
C LEU A 17 -18.64 14.93 -25.37
N ASP A 18 -17.44 15.47 -25.12
CA ASP A 18 -16.60 15.04 -24.01
C ASP A 18 -17.23 15.36 -22.64
N PHE A 19 -17.85 16.54 -22.49
CA PHE A 19 -18.59 16.89 -21.28
C PHE A 19 -19.81 15.98 -21.03
N HIS A 20 -20.54 15.60 -22.08
CA HIS A 20 -21.67 14.67 -21.95
C HIS A 20 -21.23 13.25 -21.63
N PHE A 21 -20.08 12.80 -22.17
CA PHE A 21 -19.51 11.48 -21.89
C PHE A 21 -18.93 11.39 -20.47
N ILE A 22 -18.31 12.45 -20.00
CA ILE A 22 -17.81 12.57 -18.63
C ILE A 22 -18.98 12.64 -17.65
N TYR A 23 -20.00 13.46 -17.90
CA TYR A 23 -21.21 13.55 -17.08
C TYR A 23 -22.00 12.23 -17.04
N PHE A 24 -22.09 11.53 -18.15
CA PHE A 24 -22.76 10.22 -18.22
C PHE A 24 -21.97 9.11 -17.50
N ARG A 25 -20.63 9.16 -17.54
CA ARG A 25 -19.77 8.25 -16.77
C ARG A 25 -19.86 8.54 -15.27
N ILE A 26 -19.81 9.77 -14.86
CA ILE A 26 -19.96 10.18 -13.45
C ILE A 26 -21.35 9.79 -12.93
N PHE A 27 -22.41 10.04 -13.70
CA PHE A 27 -23.79 9.67 -13.29
C PHE A 27 -24.02 8.15 -13.30
N ALA A 28 -23.40 7.41 -14.23
CA ALA A 28 -23.45 5.96 -14.27
C ALA A 28 -22.64 5.34 -13.10
N MET A 29 -21.50 5.93 -12.74
CA MET A 29 -20.65 5.50 -11.63
C MET A 29 -21.33 5.75 -10.29
N LEU A 30 -21.93 6.92 -10.07
CA LEU A 30 -22.71 7.24 -8.87
C LEU A 30 -23.97 6.37 -8.74
N ALA A 31 -24.57 5.93 -9.85
CA ALA A 31 -25.74 5.02 -9.83
C ALA A 31 -25.35 3.60 -9.42
N THR A 32 -24.15 3.12 -9.81
CA THR A 32 -23.66 1.78 -9.45
C THR A 32 -23.19 1.68 -8.01
N ASP A 33 -22.69 2.76 -7.41
CA ASP A 33 -22.17 2.76 -6.03
C ASP A 33 -23.27 2.57 -4.97
N SER A 34 -24.53 2.72 -5.31
CA SER A 34 -25.66 2.51 -4.43
C SER A 34 -26.45 1.20 -4.69
N ASP A 35 -26.05 0.40 -5.70
CA ASP A 35 -26.71 -0.87 -5.97
C ASP A 35 -26.44 -1.90 -4.86
N PRO A 36 -27.38 -2.79 -4.54
CA PRO A 36 -27.08 -3.92 -3.67
C PRO A 36 -25.98 -4.82 -4.26
N ILE A 37 -25.06 -5.25 -3.39
CA ILE A 37 -23.92 -6.11 -3.80
C ILE A 37 -23.79 -7.32 -2.91
N VAL A 38 -23.23 -8.41 -3.47
CA VAL A 38 -22.94 -9.65 -2.76
C VAL A 38 -21.59 -10.21 -3.16
N ALA A 39 -20.88 -10.80 -2.21
CA ALA A 39 -19.67 -11.57 -2.47
C ALA A 39 -19.41 -12.62 -1.41
N ILE A 40 -18.55 -13.60 -1.76
CA ILE A 40 -17.88 -14.45 -0.77
C ILE A 40 -16.77 -13.61 -0.13
N ALA A 41 -16.88 -13.40 1.17
CA ALA A 41 -15.97 -12.50 1.94
C ALA A 41 -14.78 -13.24 2.57
N THR A 42 -14.73 -14.57 2.50
CA THR A 42 -13.62 -15.41 2.98
C THR A 42 -12.66 -15.75 1.85
N ALA A 43 -11.39 -16.02 2.21
CA ALA A 43 -10.37 -16.42 1.25
C ALA A 43 -10.79 -17.65 0.44
N SER A 44 -10.31 -17.73 -0.80
CA SER A 44 -10.55 -18.88 -1.70
C SER A 44 -9.90 -20.14 -1.13
N GLY A 45 -10.58 -21.29 -1.29
CA GLY A 45 -10.07 -22.59 -0.85
C GLY A 45 -11.07 -23.34 0.00
N ARG A 46 -10.60 -24.38 0.71
CA ARG A 46 -11.41 -25.18 1.64
C ARG A 46 -11.16 -24.70 3.06
N GLY A 47 -12.20 -24.25 3.74
CA GLY A 47 -12.14 -23.84 5.15
C GLY A 47 -13.27 -24.47 5.96
N GLY A 48 -13.19 -24.43 7.29
CA GLY A 48 -14.28 -24.87 8.16
C GLY A 48 -15.48 -23.91 8.07
N ILE A 49 -15.23 -22.62 7.85
CA ILE A 49 -16.25 -21.57 7.76
C ILE A 49 -16.04 -20.77 6.49
N GLY A 50 -17.15 -20.40 5.83
CA GLY A 50 -17.18 -19.46 4.72
C GLY A 50 -18.29 -18.43 4.92
N VAL A 51 -18.04 -17.20 4.47
CA VAL A 51 -18.95 -16.07 4.66
C VAL A 51 -19.37 -15.52 3.31
N VAL A 52 -20.69 -15.42 3.09
CA VAL A 52 -21.29 -14.64 2.00
C VAL A 52 -21.85 -13.37 2.60
N ARG A 53 -21.41 -12.22 2.09
CA ARG A 53 -21.79 -10.89 2.58
C ARG A 53 -22.61 -10.16 1.52
N ILE A 54 -23.71 -9.53 1.94
CA ILE A 54 -24.57 -8.68 1.12
C ILE A 54 -24.57 -7.29 1.74
N SER A 55 -24.34 -6.25 0.92
CA SER A 55 -24.56 -4.85 1.30
C SER A 55 -25.65 -4.27 0.42
N LEU A 56 -26.64 -3.61 1.02
CA LEU A 56 -27.95 -3.39 0.39
C LEU A 56 -28.13 -1.99 -0.20
N GLY A 57 -27.15 -1.10 -0.04
CA GLY A 57 -27.18 0.24 -0.64
C GLY A 57 -28.57 0.90 -0.55
N ARG A 58 -29.05 1.37 -1.68
CA ARG A 58 -30.37 2.04 -1.80
C ARG A 58 -31.59 1.12 -1.54
N ALA A 59 -31.45 -0.21 -1.55
CA ALA A 59 -32.56 -1.11 -1.31
C ALA A 59 -33.06 -1.10 0.14
N GLY A 60 -32.18 -0.71 1.08
CA GLY A 60 -32.52 -0.39 2.45
C GLY A 60 -33.02 -1.55 3.30
N GLU A 61 -33.67 -1.21 4.43
CA GLU A 61 -34.11 -2.17 5.43
C GLU A 61 -35.18 -3.15 4.92
N ALA A 62 -36.09 -2.69 4.08
CA ALA A 62 -37.16 -3.55 3.55
C ALA A 62 -36.60 -4.73 2.75
N ALA A 63 -35.55 -4.49 1.96
CA ALA A 63 -34.83 -5.53 1.23
C ALA A 63 -34.07 -6.45 2.19
N ALA A 64 -33.44 -5.93 3.25
CA ALA A 64 -32.76 -6.73 4.26
C ALA A 64 -33.69 -7.74 4.91
N LEU A 65 -34.87 -7.29 5.33
CA LEU A 65 -35.87 -8.15 5.96
C LEU A 65 -36.44 -9.19 4.98
N ALA A 66 -36.77 -8.79 3.75
CA ALA A 66 -37.28 -9.70 2.71
C ALA A 66 -36.23 -10.76 2.31
N LEU A 67 -34.97 -10.38 2.18
CA LEU A 67 -33.88 -11.32 1.89
C LEU A 67 -33.62 -12.26 3.06
N SER A 68 -33.70 -11.80 4.30
CA SER A 68 -33.55 -12.67 5.46
C SER A 68 -34.65 -13.72 5.52
N ASP A 69 -35.91 -13.34 5.25
CA ASP A 69 -37.02 -14.30 5.15
C ASP A 69 -36.81 -15.33 4.01
N ALA A 70 -36.41 -14.86 2.83
CA ALA A 70 -36.22 -15.71 1.65
C ALA A 70 -35.01 -16.65 1.76
N LEU A 71 -33.92 -16.22 2.42
CA LEU A 71 -32.68 -16.98 2.51
C LEU A 71 -32.61 -17.84 3.77
N CYS A 72 -33.23 -17.42 4.88
CA CYS A 72 -33.12 -18.07 6.18
C CYS A 72 -34.45 -18.62 6.72
N GLY A 73 -35.57 -18.36 6.04
CA GLY A 73 -36.90 -18.75 6.50
C GLY A 73 -37.38 -17.96 7.73
N ALA A 74 -36.67 -16.91 8.13
CA ALA A 74 -37.00 -16.08 9.29
C ALA A 74 -36.41 -14.68 9.18
N ARG A 75 -37.08 -13.71 9.76
CA ARG A 75 -36.53 -12.36 9.94
C ARG A 75 -35.45 -12.38 10.98
N LEU A 76 -34.27 -11.89 10.60
CA LEU A 76 -33.11 -11.79 11.50
C LEU A 76 -33.27 -10.62 12.46
N THR A 77 -33.02 -10.88 13.74
CA THR A 77 -32.91 -9.82 14.74
C THR A 77 -31.59 -9.06 14.54
N PRO A 78 -31.61 -7.72 14.52
CA PRO A 78 -30.39 -6.92 14.38
C PRO A 78 -29.31 -7.31 15.39
N ARG A 79 -28.07 -7.53 14.89
CA ARG A 79 -26.88 -7.83 15.69
C ARG A 79 -26.98 -9.10 16.55
N HIS A 80 -27.93 -9.99 16.24
CA HIS A 80 -28.08 -11.28 16.89
C HIS A 80 -27.57 -12.41 15.97
N ALA A 81 -26.70 -13.25 16.50
CA ALA A 81 -26.23 -14.43 15.78
C ALA A 81 -27.30 -15.52 15.80
N SER A 82 -27.93 -15.74 14.66
CA SER A 82 -29.03 -16.70 14.52
C SER A 82 -28.52 -17.95 13.80
N TYR A 83 -28.63 -19.12 14.42
CA TYR A 83 -28.35 -20.40 13.76
C TYR A 83 -29.57 -20.84 12.96
N VAL A 84 -29.48 -20.80 11.64
CA VAL A 84 -30.60 -20.99 10.71
C VAL A 84 -30.19 -21.84 9.51
N PRO A 85 -31.14 -22.48 8.80
CA PRO A 85 -30.89 -23.05 7.48
C PRO A 85 -30.69 -21.92 6.45
N PHE A 86 -29.85 -22.14 5.45
CA PHE A 86 -29.79 -21.35 4.23
C PHE A 86 -30.58 -22.07 3.17
N LEU A 87 -31.69 -21.49 2.72
CA LEU A 87 -32.72 -22.15 1.90
C LEU A 87 -32.50 -21.86 0.42
N ASP A 88 -32.76 -22.88 -0.41
CA ASP A 88 -32.88 -22.74 -1.85
C ASP A 88 -34.22 -22.08 -2.27
N GLY A 89 -34.49 -22.04 -3.60
CA GLY A 89 -35.74 -21.47 -4.12
C GLY A 89 -36.98 -22.32 -3.85
N ALA A 90 -36.84 -23.59 -3.47
CA ALA A 90 -37.93 -24.51 -3.11
C ALA A 90 -38.15 -24.55 -1.58
N GLY A 91 -37.30 -23.93 -0.80
CA GLY A 91 -37.34 -23.94 0.68
C GLY A 91 -36.52 -25.08 1.30
N GLU A 92 -35.72 -25.82 0.51
CA GLU A 92 -34.87 -26.87 1.00
C GLU A 92 -33.52 -26.33 1.47
N PRO A 93 -32.92 -26.86 2.55
CA PRO A 93 -31.66 -26.37 3.07
C PRO A 93 -30.49 -26.69 2.12
N LEU A 94 -29.77 -25.65 1.66
CA LEU A 94 -28.47 -25.74 1.00
C LEU A 94 -27.35 -25.96 2.01
N ASP A 95 -27.44 -25.28 3.16
CA ASP A 95 -26.49 -25.37 4.27
C ASP A 95 -27.18 -24.90 5.58
N ARG A 96 -26.46 -25.00 6.70
CA ARG A 96 -26.88 -24.47 7.99
C ARG A 96 -25.71 -23.73 8.64
N GLY A 97 -26.00 -22.57 9.21
CA GLY A 97 -24.96 -21.74 9.79
C GLY A 97 -25.50 -20.56 10.56
N ILE A 98 -24.62 -19.60 10.80
CA ILE A 98 -24.96 -18.36 11.49
C ILE A 98 -25.33 -17.31 10.45
N ALA A 99 -26.49 -16.68 10.61
CA ALA A 99 -26.86 -15.48 9.88
C ALA A 99 -26.85 -14.27 10.81
N LEU A 100 -26.33 -13.15 10.28
CA LEU A 100 -26.21 -11.88 11.00
C LEU A 100 -26.82 -10.75 10.14
N TYR A 101 -27.56 -9.84 10.80
CA TYR A 101 -28.06 -8.60 10.20
C TYR A 101 -27.46 -7.39 10.93
N PHE A 102 -26.80 -6.52 10.17
CA PHE A 102 -26.26 -5.26 10.64
C PHE A 102 -27.04 -4.09 10.03
N PRO A 103 -27.90 -3.39 10.80
CA PRO A 103 -28.61 -2.24 10.27
C PRO A 103 -27.68 -1.04 10.06
N ALA A 104 -27.98 -0.24 9.03
CA ALA A 104 -27.34 1.04 8.82
C ALA A 104 -27.58 1.99 10.01
N PRO A 105 -26.64 2.91 10.31
CA PRO A 105 -25.31 3.08 9.72
C PRO A 105 -24.23 2.23 10.39
N HIS A 106 -24.59 1.30 11.26
CA HIS A 106 -23.69 0.58 12.15
C HIS A 106 -23.27 -0.78 11.56
N SER A 107 -22.77 -0.78 10.35
CA SER A 107 -22.21 -1.92 9.63
C SER A 107 -20.83 -1.56 9.08
N TYR A 108 -20.16 -2.50 8.40
CA TYR A 108 -18.87 -2.26 7.76
C TYR A 108 -18.95 -1.18 6.67
N THR A 109 -19.95 -1.29 5.79
CA THR A 109 -20.15 -0.33 4.68
C THR A 109 -20.93 0.92 5.06
N GLY A 110 -21.48 1.00 6.29
CA GLY A 110 -22.46 2.02 6.66
C GLY A 110 -23.87 1.77 6.15
N GLU A 111 -24.08 0.74 5.30
CA GLU A 111 -25.37 0.33 4.74
C GLU A 111 -25.99 -0.81 5.56
N HIS A 112 -27.20 -1.27 5.18
CA HIS A 112 -27.77 -2.51 5.72
C HIS A 112 -26.96 -3.70 5.18
N VAL A 113 -26.41 -4.54 6.08
CA VAL A 113 -25.57 -5.68 5.71
C VAL A 113 -26.13 -6.98 6.27
N LEU A 114 -26.16 -8.01 5.41
CA LEU A 114 -26.44 -9.40 5.82
C LEU A 114 -25.17 -10.24 5.65
N GLU A 115 -24.89 -11.10 6.61
CA GLU A 115 -23.83 -12.11 6.52
C GLU A 115 -24.40 -13.50 6.75
N LEU A 116 -24.08 -14.41 5.85
CA LEU A 116 -24.40 -15.84 5.93
C LEU A 116 -23.10 -16.61 6.14
N GLN A 117 -22.88 -17.14 7.33
CA GLN A 117 -21.66 -17.83 7.75
C GLN A 117 -21.95 -19.33 7.84
N GLY A 118 -21.66 -20.04 6.74
CA GLY A 118 -21.86 -21.48 6.58
C GLY A 118 -20.56 -22.27 6.52
N HIS A 119 -20.61 -23.47 5.95
CA HIS A 119 -19.43 -24.28 5.70
C HIS A 119 -18.59 -23.70 4.55
N GLY A 120 -17.26 -23.66 4.73
CA GLY A 120 -16.29 -23.04 3.80
C GLY A 120 -15.93 -23.91 2.59
N GLY A 121 -16.82 -24.79 2.17
CA GLY A 121 -16.65 -25.54 0.93
C GLY A 121 -16.93 -24.68 -0.29
N PRO A 122 -16.04 -24.63 -1.33
CA PRO A 122 -16.22 -23.74 -2.49
C PRO A 122 -17.58 -23.93 -3.21
N ILE A 123 -18.05 -25.16 -3.32
CA ILE A 123 -19.34 -25.45 -3.98
C ILE A 123 -20.51 -24.96 -3.14
N VAL A 124 -20.49 -25.16 -1.81
CA VAL A 124 -21.55 -24.69 -0.91
C VAL A 124 -21.63 -23.16 -0.97
N LEU A 125 -20.49 -22.47 -0.89
CA LEU A 125 -20.44 -21.00 -0.97
C LEU A 125 -20.97 -20.47 -2.31
N GLN A 126 -20.66 -21.16 -3.42
CA GLN A 126 -21.21 -20.81 -4.74
C GLN A 126 -22.74 -21.01 -4.81
N LEU A 127 -23.27 -22.09 -4.23
CA LEU A 127 -24.72 -22.32 -4.16
C LEU A 127 -25.43 -21.22 -3.34
N VAL A 128 -24.88 -20.87 -2.16
CA VAL A 128 -25.43 -19.79 -1.33
C VAL A 128 -25.32 -18.44 -2.03
N LEU A 129 -24.19 -18.13 -2.68
CA LEU A 129 -23.99 -16.90 -3.46
C LEU A 129 -25.01 -16.80 -4.59
N GLN A 130 -25.18 -17.88 -5.39
CA GLN A 130 -26.16 -17.89 -6.48
C GLN A 130 -27.58 -17.70 -5.95
N ARG A 131 -27.91 -18.34 -4.82
CA ARG A 131 -29.22 -18.17 -4.19
C ARG A 131 -29.46 -16.74 -3.70
N CYS A 132 -28.42 -16.06 -3.19
CA CYS A 132 -28.52 -14.64 -2.83
C CYS A 132 -28.82 -13.77 -4.06
N LEU A 133 -28.14 -14.00 -5.19
CA LEU A 133 -28.37 -13.29 -6.44
C LEU A 133 -29.81 -13.51 -6.96
N ASP A 134 -30.31 -14.74 -6.91
CA ASP A 134 -31.66 -15.06 -7.37
C ASP A 134 -32.72 -14.40 -6.47
N ALA A 135 -32.56 -14.46 -5.15
CA ALA A 135 -33.46 -13.83 -4.19
C ALA A 135 -33.42 -12.30 -4.28
N GLY A 136 -32.24 -11.75 -4.54
CA GLY A 136 -32.02 -10.30 -4.60
C GLY A 136 -32.29 -9.67 -5.97
N ARG A 137 -32.65 -10.46 -6.99
CA ARG A 137 -32.88 -9.97 -8.36
C ARG A 137 -33.85 -8.79 -8.44
N ALA A 138 -34.94 -8.84 -7.68
CA ALA A 138 -35.95 -7.78 -7.64
C ALA A 138 -35.41 -6.44 -7.10
N TYR A 139 -34.31 -6.48 -6.35
CA TYR A 139 -33.63 -5.31 -5.77
C TYR A 139 -32.43 -4.84 -6.59
N GLY A 140 -32.11 -5.56 -7.71
CA GLY A 140 -30.93 -5.28 -8.51
C GLY A 140 -29.62 -5.77 -7.88
N LEU A 141 -29.67 -6.80 -7.00
CA LEU A 141 -28.49 -7.37 -6.36
C LEU A 141 -27.53 -7.94 -7.42
N ARG A 142 -26.28 -7.52 -7.39
CA ARG A 142 -25.22 -7.96 -8.29
C ARG A 142 -23.97 -8.41 -7.53
N LEU A 143 -23.05 -9.03 -8.23
CA LEU A 143 -21.74 -9.32 -7.66
C LEU A 143 -20.99 -8.03 -7.37
N ALA A 144 -20.29 -8.02 -6.25
CA ALA A 144 -19.39 -6.93 -5.87
C ALA A 144 -18.14 -6.91 -6.76
N GLU A 145 -17.66 -5.72 -7.06
CA GLU A 145 -16.34 -5.51 -7.64
C GLU A 145 -15.23 -5.67 -6.59
N PRO A 146 -13.95 -5.84 -7.00
CA PRO A 146 -12.84 -5.83 -6.06
C PRO A 146 -12.83 -4.56 -5.20
N GLY A 147 -12.68 -4.71 -3.88
CA GLY A 147 -12.65 -3.59 -2.93
C GLY A 147 -13.95 -2.80 -2.75
N GLU A 148 -15.06 -3.22 -3.36
CA GLU A 148 -16.30 -2.41 -3.37
C GLU A 148 -16.89 -2.22 -1.98
N PHE A 149 -16.84 -3.20 -1.09
CA PHE A 149 -17.31 -3.03 0.29
C PHE A 149 -16.49 -1.97 1.04
N THR A 150 -15.17 -1.97 0.89
CA THR A 150 -14.30 -0.97 1.53
C THR A 150 -14.45 0.40 0.89
N ARG A 151 -14.64 0.47 -0.45
CA ARG A 151 -14.96 1.72 -1.14
C ARG A 151 -16.24 2.35 -0.60
N ARG A 152 -17.30 1.55 -0.36
CA ARG A 152 -18.54 2.03 0.26
C ARG A 152 -18.34 2.48 1.69
N ALA A 153 -17.50 1.77 2.46
CA ALA A 153 -17.15 2.21 3.81
C ALA A 153 -16.49 3.60 3.79
N PHE A 154 -15.59 3.86 2.82
CA PHE A 154 -15.01 5.17 2.59
C PHE A 154 -16.05 6.21 2.17
N LEU A 155 -16.89 5.92 1.16
CA LEU A 155 -17.92 6.84 0.66
C LEU A 155 -19.01 7.17 1.72
N ASN A 156 -19.19 6.31 2.71
CA ASN A 156 -20.12 6.48 3.82
C ASN A 156 -19.43 6.95 5.11
N ASP A 157 -18.25 7.56 5.02
CA ASP A 157 -17.48 8.14 6.14
C ASP A 157 -17.24 7.16 7.31
N LYS A 158 -17.15 5.85 7.02
CA LYS A 158 -16.79 4.83 8.02
C LYS A 158 -15.28 4.70 8.18
N LEU A 159 -14.55 4.93 7.11
CA LEU A 159 -13.09 4.89 7.01
C LEU A 159 -12.64 6.06 6.13
N ASP A 160 -11.53 6.66 6.43
CA ASP A 160 -10.82 7.50 5.46
C ASP A 160 -10.01 6.63 4.48
N LEU A 161 -9.38 7.26 3.47
CA LEU A 161 -8.67 6.53 2.43
C LEU A 161 -7.44 5.79 2.97
N ALA A 162 -6.70 6.37 3.93
CA ALA A 162 -5.55 5.72 4.54
C ALA A 162 -5.97 4.51 5.40
N GLN A 163 -7.08 4.62 6.14
CA GLN A 163 -7.69 3.51 6.88
C GLN A 163 -8.21 2.41 5.93
N ALA A 164 -8.85 2.80 4.82
CA ALA A 164 -9.31 1.86 3.81
C ALA A 164 -8.14 1.04 3.24
N GLU A 165 -7.03 1.69 2.91
CA GLU A 165 -5.82 1.00 2.46
C GLU A 165 -5.22 0.09 3.54
N ALA A 166 -5.28 0.49 4.81
CA ALA A 166 -4.79 -0.31 5.93
C ALA A 166 -5.54 -1.64 6.10
N VAL A 167 -6.81 -1.73 5.66
CA VAL A 167 -7.55 -3.01 5.61
C VAL A 167 -6.85 -4.02 4.71
N ALA A 168 -6.42 -3.60 3.51
CA ALA A 168 -5.69 -4.47 2.59
C ALA A 168 -4.31 -4.83 3.16
N ASP A 169 -3.59 -3.83 3.69
CA ASP A 169 -2.26 -4.02 4.25
C ASP A 169 -2.25 -5.00 5.45
N LEU A 170 -3.30 -4.97 6.29
CA LEU A 170 -3.45 -5.91 7.40
C LEU A 170 -3.65 -7.36 6.93
N ILE A 171 -4.35 -7.54 5.80
CA ILE A 171 -4.61 -8.87 5.22
C ILE A 171 -3.35 -9.42 4.55
N GLU A 172 -2.58 -8.55 3.90
CA GLU A 172 -1.37 -8.90 3.14
C GLU A 172 -0.12 -8.94 4.01
N ALA A 173 -0.20 -8.53 5.29
CA ALA A 173 0.93 -8.45 6.20
C ALA A 173 1.66 -9.80 6.31
N SER A 174 2.95 -9.80 5.99
CA SER A 174 3.82 -10.98 6.02
C SER A 174 4.63 -11.12 7.31
N THR A 175 4.66 -10.07 8.14
CA THR A 175 5.38 -10.05 9.44
C THR A 175 4.48 -9.54 10.56
N GLU A 176 4.81 -9.90 11.80
CA GLU A 176 4.07 -9.41 12.98
C GLU A 176 4.16 -7.89 13.09
N ALA A 177 5.33 -7.30 12.82
CA ALA A 177 5.53 -5.85 12.85
C ALA A 177 4.65 -5.14 11.82
N ALA A 178 4.58 -5.66 10.58
CA ALA A 178 3.69 -5.14 9.54
C ALA A 178 2.22 -5.23 9.95
N ALA A 179 1.77 -6.39 10.48
CA ALA A 179 0.39 -6.57 10.93
C ALA A 179 0.01 -5.60 12.06
N ARG A 180 0.88 -5.43 13.08
CA ARG A 180 0.65 -4.47 14.16
C ARG A 180 0.60 -3.03 13.67
N SER A 181 1.47 -2.67 12.72
CA SER A 181 1.49 -1.33 12.12
C SER A 181 0.29 -1.07 11.23
N ALA A 182 -0.18 -2.07 10.45
CA ALA A 182 -1.43 -2.00 9.71
C ALA A 182 -2.64 -1.81 10.64
N GLY A 183 -2.68 -2.51 11.77
CA GLY A 183 -3.71 -2.33 12.80
C GLY A 183 -3.75 -0.89 13.31
N ARG A 184 -2.60 -0.29 13.64
CA ARG A 184 -2.52 1.12 14.06
C ARG A 184 -2.99 2.09 12.99
N SER A 185 -2.65 1.82 11.70
CA SER A 185 -3.14 2.63 10.57
C SER A 185 -4.66 2.52 10.46
N LEU A 186 -5.22 1.32 10.60
CA LEU A 186 -6.67 1.09 10.58
C LEU A 186 -7.37 1.79 11.74
N ASP A 187 -6.76 1.83 12.93
CA ASP A 187 -7.25 2.59 14.10
C ASP A 187 -7.10 4.12 13.93
N GLY A 188 -6.61 4.58 12.77
CA GLY A 188 -6.53 5.98 12.38
C GLY A 188 -5.33 6.73 12.97
N ALA A 189 -4.24 6.06 13.41
CA ALA A 189 -3.07 6.74 13.94
C ALA A 189 -2.45 7.68 12.89
N PHE A 190 -2.23 7.18 11.67
CA PHE A 190 -1.71 7.98 10.57
C PHE A 190 -2.62 9.14 10.20
N SER A 191 -3.91 8.87 10.06
CA SER A 191 -4.92 9.89 9.72
C SER A 191 -4.97 11.02 10.74
N ARG A 192 -4.87 10.71 12.03
CA ARG A 192 -4.80 11.75 13.09
C ARG A 192 -3.61 12.66 12.96
N ASP A 193 -2.43 12.11 12.60
CA ASP A 193 -1.22 12.93 12.40
C ASP A 193 -1.35 13.82 11.18
N ILE A 194 -1.94 13.30 10.09
CA ILE A 194 -2.21 14.09 8.88
C ILE A 194 -3.22 15.19 9.14
N HIS A 195 -4.37 14.88 9.76
CA HIS A 195 -5.39 15.90 10.09
C HIS A 195 -4.83 17.00 10.97
N ALA A 196 -4.04 16.65 11.97
CA ALA A 196 -3.43 17.64 12.84
C ALA A 196 -2.36 18.52 12.12
N LEU A 197 -1.66 17.99 11.09
CA LEU A 197 -0.83 18.81 10.19
C LEU A 197 -1.69 19.74 9.32
N VAL A 198 -2.80 19.23 8.79
CA VAL A 198 -3.77 20.01 8.00
C VAL A 198 -4.33 21.16 8.83
N ASP A 199 -4.74 20.90 10.07
CA ASP A 199 -5.26 21.90 11.00
C ASP A 199 -4.22 23.00 11.29
N ASP A 200 -2.95 22.62 11.52
CA ASP A 200 -1.85 23.58 11.73
C ASP A 200 -1.63 24.45 10.49
N VAL A 201 -1.66 23.86 9.28
CA VAL A 201 -1.53 24.59 8.00
C VAL A 201 -2.70 25.53 7.76
N ILE A 202 -3.95 25.06 8.01
CA ILE A 202 -5.15 25.89 7.89
C ILE A 202 -5.09 27.08 8.86
N ALA A 203 -4.72 26.84 10.13
CA ALA A 203 -4.61 27.90 11.13
C ALA A 203 -3.59 28.96 10.71
N LEU A 204 -2.44 28.57 10.17
CA LEU A 204 -1.45 29.50 9.67
C LEU A 204 -1.95 30.23 8.41
N ARG A 205 -2.58 29.54 7.47
CA ARG A 205 -3.13 30.11 6.24
C ARG A 205 -4.20 31.17 6.55
N MET A 206 -5.11 30.88 7.48
CA MET A 206 -6.12 31.86 7.93
C MET A 206 -5.51 33.16 8.46
N LEU A 207 -4.39 33.08 9.19
CA LEU A 207 -3.68 34.26 9.67
C LEU A 207 -3.07 35.08 8.52
N VAL A 208 -2.51 34.42 7.52
CA VAL A 208 -1.93 35.07 6.34
C VAL A 208 -3.04 35.73 5.49
N GLU A 209 -4.13 35.00 5.22
CA GLU A 209 -5.28 35.53 4.46
C GLU A 209 -5.93 36.72 5.19
N ALA A 210 -6.08 36.67 6.53
CA ALA A 210 -6.57 37.81 7.30
C ALA A 210 -5.67 39.05 7.18
N THR A 211 -4.34 38.86 7.12
CA THR A 211 -3.40 39.98 6.90
C THR A 211 -3.53 40.60 5.50
N LEU A 212 -3.85 39.74 4.48
CA LEU A 212 -4.09 40.21 3.11
C LEU A 212 -5.41 40.98 2.96
N ASP A 213 -6.45 40.56 3.69
CA ASP A 213 -7.79 41.18 3.62
C ASP A 213 -7.85 42.52 4.36
N PHE A 214 -6.98 42.76 5.36
CA PHE A 214 -6.97 43.98 6.20
C PHE A 214 -5.61 44.68 6.18
N PRO A 215 -5.14 45.16 5.01
CA PRO A 215 -3.80 45.76 4.88
C PRO A 215 -3.66 47.11 5.55
N GLU A 216 -4.76 47.76 5.97
CA GLU A 216 -4.76 49.09 6.60
C GLU A 216 -4.61 49.05 8.13
N GLU A 217 -4.63 47.85 8.74
CA GLU A 217 -4.36 47.74 10.18
C GLU A 217 -2.86 47.82 10.45
N GLU A 218 -2.44 48.78 11.30
CA GLU A 218 -1.03 49.00 11.68
C GLU A 218 -0.39 47.84 12.48
N ILE A 219 -1.12 46.76 12.73
CA ILE A 219 -0.64 45.61 13.48
C ILE A 219 -0.04 44.61 12.49
N ASP A 220 1.24 44.30 12.64
CA ASP A 220 1.84 43.15 11.94
C ASP A 220 1.29 41.84 12.54
N PHE A 221 0.17 41.40 11.99
CA PHE A 221 -0.50 40.16 12.43
C PHE A 221 0.41 38.94 12.34
N LEU A 222 1.40 38.94 11.41
CA LEU A 222 2.34 37.83 11.25
C LEU A 222 3.31 37.77 12.44
N GLU A 223 3.80 38.94 12.93
CA GLU A 223 4.63 39.01 14.14
C GLU A 223 3.80 38.75 15.41
N ALA A 224 2.65 39.41 15.53
CA ALA A 224 1.78 39.28 16.72
C ALA A 224 1.26 37.86 16.93
N ALA A 225 1.01 37.11 15.84
CA ALA A 225 0.53 35.74 15.88
C ALA A 225 1.62 34.68 15.79
N ASP A 226 2.89 35.04 15.80
CA ASP A 226 4.05 34.15 15.69
C ASP A 226 3.96 33.22 14.45
N ALA A 227 3.65 33.78 13.28
CA ALA A 227 3.50 33.02 12.05
C ALA A 227 4.78 32.22 11.69
N ARG A 228 5.95 32.78 11.94
CA ARG A 228 7.23 32.10 11.71
C ARG A 228 7.45 30.93 12.66
N GLY A 229 7.10 31.07 13.94
CA GLY A 229 7.15 29.96 14.90
C GLY A 229 6.18 28.83 14.55
N LYS A 230 4.95 29.18 14.12
CA LYS A 230 3.97 28.20 13.62
C LYS A 230 4.48 27.47 12.39
N LEU A 231 5.06 28.18 11.43
CA LEU A 231 5.64 27.58 10.22
C LEU A 231 6.83 26.65 10.57
N ALA A 232 7.69 27.04 11.51
CA ALA A 232 8.78 26.20 11.99
C ALA A 232 8.24 24.91 12.64
N HIS A 233 7.19 25.02 13.45
CA HIS A 233 6.52 23.87 14.07
C HIS A 233 5.91 22.92 13.02
N ILE A 234 5.22 23.46 12.00
CA ILE A 234 4.69 22.65 10.87
C ILE A 234 5.84 21.89 10.17
N ARG A 235 6.96 22.55 9.90
CA ARG A 235 8.14 21.93 9.25
C ARG A 235 8.70 20.78 10.08
N GLU A 236 8.89 20.98 11.38
CA GLU A 236 9.39 19.95 12.29
C GLU A 236 8.45 18.76 12.36
N ARG A 237 7.16 19.01 12.55
CA ARG A 237 6.14 17.97 12.62
C ARG A 237 6.02 17.18 11.30
N LEU A 238 6.03 17.88 10.16
CA LEU A 238 6.00 17.24 8.83
C LEU A 238 7.24 16.38 8.60
N ALA A 239 8.42 16.82 9.04
CA ALA A 239 9.63 16.01 8.96
C ALA A 239 9.54 14.74 9.81
N HIS A 240 8.96 14.83 11.01
CA HIS A 240 8.70 13.66 11.88
C HIS A 240 7.75 12.67 11.22
N VAL A 241 6.56 13.12 10.76
CA VAL A 241 5.56 12.29 10.09
C VAL A 241 6.15 11.63 8.83
N LEU A 242 6.95 12.36 8.05
CA LEU A 242 7.64 11.80 6.88
C LEU A 242 8.67 10.74 7.27
N GLY A 243 9.37 10.93 8.39
CA GLY A 243 10.29 9.95 8.97
C GLY A 243 9.57 8.65 9.31
N ASP A 244 8.50 8.73 10.08
CA ASP A 244 7.67 7.58 10.48
C ASP A 244 7.02 6.89 9.26
N ALA A 245 6.51 7.67 8.31
CA ALA A 245 5.94 7.14 7.07
C ALA A 245 6.96 6.34 6.24
N ARG A 246 8.24 6.76 6.20
CA ARG A 246 9.32 6.00 5.54
C ARG A 246 9.57 4.66 6.22
N GLN A 247 9.62 4.64 7.56
CA GLN A 247 9.75 3.39 8.31
C GLN A 247 8.55 2.47 8.08
N GLY A 248 7.33 3.03 8.04
CA GLY A 248 6.12 2.30 7.76
C GLY A 248 6.04 1.73 6.34
N ALA A 249 6.51 2.47 5.35
CA ALA A 249 6.61 1.99 3.97
C ALA A 249 7.59 0.81 3.86
N LEU A 250 8.71 0.87 4.59
CA LEU A 250 9.68 -0.22 4.65
C LEU A 250 9.10 -1.49 5.30
N LEU A 251 8.32 -1.37 6.37
CA LEU A 251 7.62 -2.51 6.97
C LEU A 251 6.60 -3.14 6.04
N ARG A 252 5.98 -2.35 5.17
CA ARG A 252 4.99 -2.82 4.20
C ARG A 252 5.63 -3.44 2.97
N GLU A 253 6.53 -2.72 2.31
CA GLU A 253 7.10 -3.09 1.01
C GLU A 253 8.30 -4.02 1.15
N GLY A 254 8.97 -3.96 2.32
CA GLY A 254 10.20 -4.72 2.54
C GLY A 254 11.38 -4.18 1.74
N LEU A 255 12.41 -5.00 1.63
CA LEU A 255 13.62 -4.72 0.87
C LEU A 255 13.83 -5.84 -0.16
N SER A 256 13.96 -5.49 -1.43
CA SER A 256 14.27 -6.42 -2.51
C SER A 256 15.78 -6.65 -2.60
N VAL A 257 16.21 -7.88 -2.27
CA VAL A 257 17.63 -8.26 -2.16
C VAL A 257 17.95 -9.28 -3.23
N VAL A 258 18.89 -8.95 -4.12
CA VAL A 258 19.39 -9.89 -5.15
C VAL A 258 20.63 -10.58 -4.66
N LEU A 259 20.66 -11.93 -4.74
CA LEU A 259 21.86 -12.74 -4.50
C LEU A 259 22.57 -13.03 -5.82
N ALA A 260 23.73 -12.42 -6.04
CA ALA A 260 24.57 -12.65 -7.21
C ALA A 260 25.91 -13.30 -6.82
N GLY A 261 26.51 -14.07 -7.71
CA GLY A 261 27.81 -14.70 -7.52
C GLY A 261 27.92 -16.06 -8.19
N GLN A 262 29.14 -16.58 -8.29
CA GLN A 262 29.44 -17.84 -8.93
C GLN A 262 28.71 -19.04 -8.28
N PRO A 263 28.63 -20.19 -8.96
CA PRO A 263 28.16 -21.43 -8.34
C PRO A 263 29.02 -21.82 -7.14
N ASN A 264 28.42 -22.46 -6.15
CA ASN A 264 29.09 -22.99 -4.96
C ASN A 264 29.76 -21.96 -4.03
N VAL A 265 29.53 -20.65 -4.21
CA VAL A 265 29.99 -19.61 -3.26
C VAL A 265 29.15 -19.60 -1.95
N GLY A 266 28.05 -20.34 -1.94
CA GLY A 266 27.24 -20.54 -0.74
C GLY A 266 25.95 -19.68 -0.68
N LYS A 267 25.35 -19.33 -1.83
CA LYS A 267 24.10 -18.57 -1.90
C LYS A 267 22.98 -19.18 -1.06
N SER A 268 22.67 -20.47 -1.28
CA SER A 268 21.63 -21.18 -0.51
C SER A 268 21.98 -21.32 0.98
N SER A 269 23.27 -21.45 1.33
CA SER A 269 23.69 -21.47 2.73
C SER A 269 23.51 -20.12 3.41
N LEU A 270 23.80 -19.02 2.70
CA LEU A 270 23.59 -17.67 3.17
C LEU A 270 22.09 -17.39 3.38
N LEU A 271 21.27 -17.80 2.41
CA LEU A 271 19.82 -17.67 2.49
C LEU A 271 19.26 -18.37 3.74
N ASN A 272 19.67 -19.63 3.97
CA ASN A 272 19.27 -20.39 5.15
C ASN A 272 19.76 -19.75 6.45
N ALA A 273 20.98 -19.19 6.45
CA ALA A 273 21.54 -18.53 7.63
C ALA A 273 20.85 -17.17 7.91
N LEU A 274 20.46 -16.43 6.87
CA LEU A 274 19.67 -15.21 7.02
C LEU A 274 18.23 -15.52 7.50
N ALA A 275 17.61 -16.57 6.96
CA ALA A 275 16.30 -17.04 7.38
C ALA A 275 16.27 -17.51 8.85
N GLY A 276 17.36 -18.07 9.35
CA GLY A 276 17.63 -18.43 10.76
C GLY A 276 16.41 -18.97 11.52
N ALA A 277 16.06 -18.32 12.64
CA ALA A 277 14.88 -18.63 13.44
C ALA A 277 13.60 -17.86 13.00
N GLU A 278 13.68 -16.97 12.01
CA GLU A 278 12.63 -16.01 11.65
C GLU A 278 12.21 -16.14 10.17
N LEU A 279 11.72 -17.34 9.79
CA LEU A 279 10.98 -17.45 8.54
C LEU A 279 9.72 -16.58 8.60
N ALA A 280 9.60 -15.61 7.69
CA ALA A 280 8.33 -14.93 7.48
C ALA A 280 7.26 -16.01 7.22
N ILE A 281 6.08 -15.84 7.79
CA ILE A 281 4.96 -16.74 7.53
C ILE A 281 4.53 -16.50 6.08
N VAL A 282 5.16 -17.19 5.14
CA VAL A 282 4.74 -17.19 3.74
C VAL A 282 3.45 -18.00 3.65
N THR A 283 2.31 -17.33 3.75
CA THR A 283 1.07 -17.92 3.25
C THR A 283 1.14 -17.93 1.73
N PRO A 284 1.07 -19.11 1.06
CA PRO A 284 0.95 -19.13 -0.39
C PRO A 284 -0.41 -18.53 -0.76
N ILE A 285 -0.42 -17.27 -1.16
CA ILE A 285 -1.61 -16.63 -1.72
C ILE A 285 -1.81 -17.27 -3.09
N ALA A 286 -2.86 -18.08 -3.22
CA ALA A 286 -3.25 -18.70 -4.46
C ALA A 286 -3.57 -17.60 -5.50
N GLY A 287 -2.71 -17.41 -6.49
CA GLY A 287 -2.86 -16.43 -7.56
C GLY A 287 -1.62 -15.60 -7.89
N THR A 288 -0.63 -15.52 -6.98
CA THR A 288 0.62 -14.78 -7.22
C THR A 288 1.78 -15.65 -7.75
N THR A 289 1.54 -16.95 -7.97
CA THR A 289 2.56 -17.95 -8.34
C THR A 289 2.96 -17.94 -9.82
N ARG A 290 2.86 -16.82 -10.54
CA ARG A 290 3.42 -16.71 -11.90
C ARG A 290 4.86 -16.21 -11.95
N ASP A 291 5.39 -15.69 -10.85
CA ASP A 291 6.77 -15.20 -10.76
C ASP A 291 7.60 -16.14 -9.87
N LYS A 292 8.67 -16.67 -10.44
CA LYS A 292 9.55 -17.64 -9.81
C LYS A 292 10.38 -16.97 -8.71
N VAL A 293 10.27 -17.55 -7.49
CA VAL A 293 11.33 -17.62 -6.49
C VAL A 293 11.80 -16.27 -5.92
N ALA A 294 10.92 -15.49 -5.34
CA ALA A 294 11.30 -14.67 -4.22
C ALA A 294 11.01 -15.45 -2.93
N GLN A 295 12.01 -15.80 -2.16
CA GLN A 295 11.82 -16.29 -0.81
C GLN A 295 11.76 -15.07 0.11
N THR A 296 10.64 -14.89 0.82
CA THR A 296 10.53 -13.80 1.79
C THR A 296 11.00 -14.29 3.16
N ILE A 297 11.97 -13.61 3.72
CA ILE A 297 12.44 -13.77 5.10
C ILE A 297 12.16 -12.46 5.85
N GLN A 298 12.34 -12.42 7.16
CA GLN A 298 12.27 -11.16 7.90
C GLN A 298 13.55 -10.88 8.69
N VAL A 299 13.90 -9.61 8.81
CA VAL A 299 14.99 -9.13 9.67
C VAL A 299 14.45 -7.94 10.46
N GLU A 300 14.44 -8.04 11.80
CA GLU A 300 13.87 -7.00 12.69
C GLU A 300 12.42 -6.60 12.30
N GLY A 301 11.63 -7.58 11.85
CA GLY A 301 10.25 -7.35 11.41
C GLY A 301 10.09 -6.80 9.99
N ILE A 302 11.17 -6.46 9.29
CA ILE A 302 11.16 -5.99 7.89
C ILE A 302 11.17 -7.20 6.95
N PRO A 303 10.23 -7.29 5.99
CA PRO A 303 10.28 -8.32 4.96
C PRO A 303 11.50 -8.11 4.04
N LEU A 304 12.27 -9.16 3.79
CA LEU A 304 13.31 -9.19 2.77
C LEU A 304 12.89 -10.15 1.66
N HIS A 305 12.71 -9.62 0.46
CA HIS A 305 12.36 -10.37 -0.74
C HIS A 305 13.64 -10.81 -1.44
N ILE A 306 14.05 -12.05 -1.22
CA ILE A 306 15.32 -12.57 -1.76
C ILE A 306 15.08 -13.12 -3.16
N ILE A 307 15.79 -12.56 -4.14
CA ILE A 307 15.78 -12.99 -5.54
C ILE A 307 17.07 -13.74 -5.80
N ASP A 308 16.98 -15.06 -6.00
CA ASP A 308 18.17 -15.89 -6.30
C ASP A 308 18.45 -15.91 -7.81
N THR A 309 19.66 -15.50 -8.16
CA THR A 309 20.14 -15.48 -9.55
C THR A 309 20.82 -16.79 -9.99
N ALA A 310 20.46 -17.94 -9.40
CA ALA A 310 21.06 -19.24 -9.66
C ALA A 310 21.07 -19.67 -11.15
N GLY A 311 20.38 -18.96 -12.04
CA GLY A 311 20.27 -19.25 -13.47
C GLY A 311 20.98 -18.27 -14.41
N LEU A 312 21.87 -17.37 -13.96
CA LEU A 312 22.52 -16.35 -14.81
C LEU A 312 23.70 -16.88 -15.66
N ARG A 313 23.70 -18.15 -16.04
CA ARG A 313 24.70 -18.66 -17.01
C ARG A 313 24.24 -18.28 -18.40
N GLU A 314 25.20 -17.87 -19.24
CA GLU A 314 24.99 -17.77 -20.67
C GLU A 314 24.61 -19.17 -21.20
N THR A 315 23.44 -19.26 -21.80
CA THR A 315 22.91 -20.48 -22.40
C THR A 315 22.48 -20.21 -23.83
N GLU A 316 22.54 -21.22 -24.67
CA GLU A 316 22.03 -21.13 -26.04
C GLU A 316 20.51 -21.38 -26.12
N ASP A 317 19.92 -21.90 -25.05
CA ASP A 317 18.48 -22.23 -24.98
C ASP A 317 17.64 -20.94 -24.90
N GLU A 318 16.67 -20.78 -25.81
CA GLU A 318 15.79 -19.61 -25.88
C GLU A 318 14.89 -19.44 -24.63
N VAL A 319 14.48 -20.53 -23.99
CA VAL A 319 13.64 -20.50 -22.79
C VAL A 319 14.44 -20.01 -21.58
N GLU A 320 15.71 -20.44 -21.48
CA GLU A 320 16.63 -19.95 -20.44
C GLU A 320 17.03 -18.48 -20.67
N LYS A 321 17.21 -18.04 -21.93
CA LYS A 321 17.46 -16.62 -22.26
C LYS A 321 16.34 -15.70 -21.80
N ILE A 322 15.08 -16.11 -21.93
CA ILE A 322 13.92 -15.36 -21.42
C ILE A 322 13.97 -15.31 -19.89
N GLY A 323 14.33 -16.40 -19.23
CA GLY A 323 14.54 -16.46 -17.77
C GLY A 323 15.64 -15.51 -17.29
N ILE A 324 16.76 -15.48 -17.99
CA ILE A 324 17.91 -14.60 -17.72
C ILE A 324 17.52 -13.13 -17.91
N ALA A 325 16.81 -12.76 -19.00
CA ALA A 325 16.38 -11.39 -19.24
C ALA A 325 15.42 -10.89 -18.15
N ARG A 326 14.52 -11.74 -17.66
CA ARG A 326 13.64 -11.41 -16.52
C ARG A 326 14.44 -11.18 -15.24
N THR A 327 15.40 -12.03 -14.94
CA THR A 327 16.26 -11.88 -13.75
C THR A 327 17.05 -10.57 -13.78
N TRP A 328 17.49 -10.11 -14.96
CA TRP A 328 18.13 -8.79 -15.09
C TRP A 328 17.16 -7.64 -14.84
N GLY A 329 15.91 -7.77 -15.27
CA GLY A 329 14.86 -6.78 -14.94
C GLY A 329 14.55 -6.70 -13.44
N GLU A 330 14.68 -7.80 -12.70
CA GLU A 330 14.57 -7.83 -11.24
C GLU A 330 15.78 -7.17 -10.56
N ILE A 331 16.98 -7.39 -11.10
CA ILE A 331 18.21 -6.75 -10.59
C ILE A 331 18.15 -5.22 -10.74
N GLU A 332 17.57 -4.72 -11.82
CA GLU A 332 17.39 -3.28 -12.04
C GLU A 332 16.43 -2.62 -11.04
N ARG A 333 15.53 -3.41 -10.46
CA ARG A 333 14.53 -2.95 -9.46
C ARG A 333 14.93 -3.26 -8.04
N ALA A 334 16.05 -3.96 -7.83
CA ALA A 334 16.48 -4.33 -6.50
C ALA A 334 16.94 -3.13 -5.69
N ASP A 335 16.63 -3.15 -4.39
CA ASP A 335 17.11 -2.15 -3.44
C ASP A 335 18.57 -2.38 -3.04
N VAL A 336 19.06 -3.64 -3.13
CA VAL A 336 20.44 -4.00 -2.83
C VAL A 336 20.85 -5.27 -3.55
N VAL A 337 22.11 -5.34 -3.99
CA VAL A 337 22.75 -6.54 -4.54
C VAL A 337 23.74 -7.10 -3.52
N LEU A 338 23.56 -8.35 -3.12
CA LEU A 338 24.57 -9.12 -2.37
C LEU A 338 25.45 -9.90 -3.35
N HIS A 339 26.67 -9.41 -3.59
CA HIS A 339 27.65 -10.07 -4.42
C HIS A 339 28.49 -11.05 -3.59
N LEU A 340 28.17 -12.35 -3.69
CA LEU A 340 28.80 -13.42 -2.92
C LEU A 340 30.07 -13.89 -3.58
N LEU A 341 31.13 -13.92 -2.80
CA LEU A 341 32.49 -14.39 -3.17
C LEU A 341 32.93 -15.47 -2.18
N ASP A 342 33.80 -16.36 -2.63
CA ASP A 342 34.53 -17.28 -1.74
C ASP A 342 35.73 -16.55 -1.11
N ALA A 343 35.76 -16.46 0.22
CA ALA A 343 36.83 -15.74 0.95
C ALA A 343 38.23 -16.27 0.68
N ARG A 344 38.37 -17.50 0.16
CA ARG A 344 39.65 -18.12 -0.18
C ARG A 344 40.26 -17.58 -1.48
N SER A 345 39.40 -17.30 -2.47
CA SER A 345 39.84 -16.83 -3.80
C SER A 345 39.67 -15.31 -3.96
N GLY A 346 38.83 -14.68 -3.18
CA GLY A 346 38.50 -13.26 -3.34
C GLY A 346 37.79 -12.96 -4.65
N LEU A 347 37.98 -11.75 -5.16
CA LEU A 347 37.41 -11.27 -6.42
C LEU A 347 38.21 -11.77 -7.60
N GLY A 348 37.63 -12.63 -8.44
CA GLY A 348 38.22 -13.16 -9.65
C GLY A 348 37.63 -12.52 -10.93
N PRO A 349 38.22 -12.81 -12.13
CA PRO A 349 37.73 -12.24 -13.40
C PRO A 349 36.25 -12.52 -13.69
N ASP A 350 35.75 -13.72 -13.34
CA ASP A 350 34.35 -14.09 -13.54
C ASP A 350 33.43 -13.28 -12.60
N ASP A 351 33.89 -12.97 -11.39
CA ASP A 351 33.15 -12.15 -10.43
C ASP A 351 33.15 -10.69 -10.87
N GLU A 352 34.24 -10.20 -11.48
CA GLU A 352 34.28 -8.86 -12.09
C GLU A 352 33.32 -8.76 -13.27
N ALA A 353 33.20 -9.79 -14.10
CA ALA A 353 32.27 -9.85 -15.21
C ALA A 353 30.81 -9.81 -14.72
N ILE A 354 30.50 -10.48 -13.60
CA ILE A 354 29.18 -10.39 -12.94
C ILE A 354 28.95 -8.97 -12.40
N ALA A 355 29.94 -8.42 -11.70
CA ALA A 355 29.84 -7.09 -11.08
C ALA A 355 29.68 -5.94 -12.10
N ALA A 356 30.28 -6.07 -13.27
CA ALA A 356 30.18 -5.10 -14.36
C ALA A 356 28.73 -4.94 -14.90
N ARG A 357 27.87 -5.93 -14.64
CA ARG A 357 26.48 -5.94 -15.09
C ARG A 357 25.51 -5.37 -14.04
N PHE A 358 25.95 -5.05 -12.82
CA PHE A 358 25.08 -4.47 -11.81
C PHE A 358 24.71 -3.03 -12.15
N PRO A 359 23.45 -2.59 -11.92
CA PRO A 359 23.02 -1.22 -12.16
C PRO A 359 23.85 -0.21 -11.37
N ALA A 360 24.15 0.94 -11.97
CA ALA A 360 25.02 1.95 -11.37
C ALA A 360 24.43 2.61 -10.09
N GLY A 361 23.11 2.63 -9.96
CA GLY A 361 22.39 3.29 -8.84
C GLY A 361 22.06 2.37 -7.67
N VAL A 362 22.29 1.04 -7.80
CA VAL A 362 21.91 0.08 -6.75
C VAL A 362 23.10 -0.17 -5.82
N PRO A 363 22.91 -0.05 -4.48
CA PRO A 363 23.92 -0.40 -3.50
C PRO A 363 24.40 -1.85 -3.65
N VAL A 364 25.71 -2.07 -3.55
CA VAL A 364 26.30 -3.41 -3.65
C VAL A 364 27.02 -3.75 -2.35
N VAL A 365 26.60 -4.84 -1.71
CA VAL A 365 27.31 -5.43 -0.57
C VAL A 365 28.10 -6.63 -1.08
N ARG A 366 29.41 -6.54 -1.04
CA ARG A 366 30.31 -7.64 -1.34
C ARG A 366 30.39 -8.57 -0.12
N VAL A 367 29.97 -9.82 -0.26
CA VAL A 367 29.94 -10.80 0.83
C VAL A 367 31.02 -11.84 0.61
N LEU A 368 32.11 -11.76 1.38
CA LEU A 368 33.16 -12.75 1.42
C LEU A 368 32.74 -13.88 2.36
N ASN A 369 32.17 -14.94 1.79
CA ASN A 369 31.67 -16.10 2.52
C ASN A 369 32.73 -17.16 2.70
N LYS A 370 32.51 -18.12 3.61
CA LYS A 370 33.42 -19.25 3.98
C LYS A 370 34.66 -18.80 4.73
N THR A 371 34.56 -17.79 5.57
CA THR A 371 35.65 -17.35 6.45
C THR A 371 36.12 -18.43 7.41
N ASP A 372 35.28 -19.44 7.70
CA ASP A 372 35.63 -20.65 8.46
C ASP A 372 36.76 -21.48 7.80
N LEU A 373 37.05 -21.26 6.53
CA LEU A 373 38.14 -21.92 5.78
C LEU A 373 39.39 -21.05 5.66
N THR A 374 39.36 -19.79 6.08
CA THR A 374 40.48 -18.85 6.00
C THR A 374 40.96 -18.34 7.35
N GLU A 375 40.28 -18.75 8.44
CA GLU A 375 40.50 -18.27 9.82
C GLU A 375 40.37 -16.74 10.00
N ALA A 376 39.84 -16.05 8.98
CA ALA A 376 39.66 -14.62 9.03
C ALA A 376 38.42 -14.27 9.90
N PRO A 377 38.49 -13.26 10.79
CA PRO A 377 37.36 -12.87 11.62
C PRO A 377 36.25 -12.27 10.75
N ALA A 378 34.99 -12.42 11.21
CA ALA A 378 33.87 -11.71 10.67
C ALA A 378 34.06 -10.20 10.84
N SER A 379 33.81 -9.43 9.78
CA SER A 379 34.02 -7.97 9.79
C SER A 379 33.19 -7.25 8.72
N VAL A 380 32.99 -5.95 8.94
CA VAL A 380 32.40 -5.04 7.93
C VAL A 380 33.44 -3.97 7.60
N ALA A 381 33.72 -3.78 6.32
CA ALA A 381 34.59 -2.72 5.83
C ALA A 381 33.86 -1.91 4.76
N ARG A 382 33.90 -0.59 4.88
CA ARG A 382 33.41 0.32 3.85
C ARG A 382 34.59 0.78 3.02
N VAL A 383 34.51 0.49 1.72
CA VAL A 383 35.57 0.91 0.78
C VAL A 383 35.30 2.39 0.45
N GLY A 384 36.20 3.25 0.91
CA GLY A 384 36.06 4.70 0.79
C GLY A 384 36.01 5.20 -0.64
N SER A 385 35.54 6.41 -0.83
CA SER A 385 35.21 7.16 -2.04
C SER A 385 36.36 7.41 -3.00
N GLY A 386 36.91 6.38 -3.62
CA GLY A 386 37.96 6.51 -4.63
C GLY A 386 37.77 5.58 -5.82
N ALA A 387 36.87 4.64 -5.75
CA ALA A 387 36.58 3.66 -6.78
C ALA A 387 35.15 3.87 -7.34
N GLU A 388 34.93 3.45 -8.53
CA GLU A 388 33.80 3.64 -9.44
C GLU A 388 32.36 3.50 -8.87
N ARG A 389 32.16 3.19 -7.57
CA ARG A 389 30.86 3.13 -6.88
C ARG A 389 30.98 3.66 -5.46
N ALA A 390 30.19 4.69 -5.13
CA ALA A 390 30.25 5.46 -3.88
C ALA A 390 29.84 4.68 -2.60
N ASP A 391 29.17 3.51 -2.70
CA ASP A 391 28.60 2.75 -1.58
C ASP A 391 28.96 1.27 -1.58
N LEU A 392 30.22 0.93 -1.88
CA LEU A 392 30.67 -0.45 -1.79
C LEU A 392 30.99 -0.81 -0.32
N CYS A 393 30.20 -1.73 0.23
CA CYS A 393 30.45 -2.34 1.54
C CYS A 393 30.94 -3.78 1.36
N GLU A 394 31.96 -4.19 2.12
CA GLU A 394 32.45 -5.56 2.18
C GLU A 394 32.13 -6.18 3.55
N VAL A 395 31.45 -7.33 3.54
CA VAL A 395 31.13 -8.10 4.74
C VAL A 395 31.79 -9.46 4.66
N ARG A 396 32.60 -9.82 5.67
CA ARG A 396 33.23 -11.12 5.82
C ARG A 396 32.43 -11.98 6.78
N LEU A 397 32.03 -13.18 6.35
CA LEU A 397 31.18 -14.04 7.14
C LEU A 397 31.36 -15.53 6.83
N SER A 398 30.86 -16.38 7.71
CA SER A 398 30.65 -17.81 7.44
C SER A 398 29.17 -18.14 7.53
N ALA A 399 28.50 -18.31 6.40
CA ALA A 399 27.11 -18.75 6.36
C ALA A 399 26.90 -20.13 7.00
N LYS A 400 27.93 -20.97 7.04
CA LYS A 400 27.90 -22.31 7.64
C LYS A 400 27.93 -22.27 9.17
N ARG A 401 28.74 -21.36 9.77
CA ARG A 401 28.86 -21.21 11.22
C ARG A 401 27.91 -20.18 11.81
N GLY A 402 27.36 -19.29 10.99
CA GLY A 402 26.58 -18.13 11.43
C GLY A 402 27.44 -16.90 11.77
N ASP A 403 28.77 -17.02 11.72
CA ASP A 403 29.68 -15.92 12.08
C ASP A 403 29.52 -14.74 11.10
N GLY A 404 29.19 -13.55 11.60
CA GLY A 404 29.03 -12.33 10.81
C GLY A 404 27.68 -12.18 10.10
N ILE A 405 26.73 -13.07 10.30
CA ILE A 405 25.36 -12.92 9.77
C ILE A 405 24.69 -11.66 10.34
N ASP A 406 24.89 -11.38 11.63
CA ASP A 406 24.33 -10.17 12.27
C ASP A 406 24.95 -8.88 11.71
N LEU A 407 26.22 -8.93 11.28
CA LEU A 407 26.86 -7.79 10.60
C LEU A 407 26.20 -7.52 9.25
N LEU A 408 25.88 -8.57 8.48
CA LEU A 408 25.17 -8.44 7.22
C LEU A 408 23.73 -7.95 7.43
N ARG A 409 23.02 -8.48 8.43
CA ARG A 409 21.69 -7.98 8.80
C ARG A 409 21.72 -6.49 9.13
N GLY A 410 22.65 -6.06 9.99
CA GLY A 410 22.84 -4.65 10.32
C GLY A 410 23.11 -3.76 9.11
N GLU A 411 23.90 -4.24 8.14
CA GLU A 411 24.20 -3.49 6.91
C GLU A 411 22.98 -3.40 5.97
N LEU A 412 22.18 -4.46 5.84
CA LEU A 412 20.91 -4.44 5.11
C LEU A 412 19.92 -3.44 5.72
N LEU A 413 19.78 -3.45 7.05
CA LEU A 413 18.93 -2.48 7.77
C LEU A 413 19.40 -1.06 7.59
N ARG A 414 20.73 -0.82 7.60
CA ARG A 414 21.33 0.49 7.36
C ARG A 414 21.04 1.00 5.93
N ILE A 415 21.18 0.13 4.92
CA ILE A 415 20.87 0.45 3.52
C ILE A 415 19.37 0.78 3.37
N ALA A 416 18.51 0.03 4.04
CA ALA A 416 17.09 0.26 4.10
C ALA A 416 16.72 1.59 4.81
N GLY A 417 17.63 2.18 5.59
CA GLY A 417 17.36 3.35 6.41
C GLY A 417 16.52 3.06 7.64
N TRP A 418 16.52 1.77 8.11
CA TRP A 418 15.78 1.37 9.28
C TRP A 418 16.36 1.95 10.56
N GLN A 419 15.48 2.44 11.42
CA GLN A 419 15.82 2.95 12.76
C GLN A 419 15.25 2.01 13.81
N ALA A 420 16.14 1.31 14.54
CA ALA A 420 15.72 0.43 15.61
C ALA A 420 15.01 1.22 16.73
N GLY A 421 13.87 0.67 17.22
CA GLY A 421 13.09 1.29 18.30
C GLY A 421 11.90 2.13 17.84
N ALA A 422 11.58 2.19 16.57
CA ALA A 422 10.36 2.81 16.04
C ALA A 422 9.11 1.93 16.37
N GLU A 423 8.80 1.73 17.66
CA GLU A 423 7.68 0.86 18.09
C GLU A 423 6.28 1.41 17.74
N SER A 424 6.16 2.69 17.35
CA SER A 424 4.89 3.36 17.11
C SER A 424 4.60 3.69 15.65
N VAL A 425 5.30 3.07 14.71
CA VAL A 425 5.15 3.35 13.29
C VAL A 425 3.84 2.76 12.76
N TYR A 426 3.11 3.55 11.99
CA TYR A 426 1.98 3.13 11.16
C TYR A 426 2.47 2.74 9.76
N LEU A 427 1.70 1.94 9.00
CA LEU A 427 2.06 1.67 7.61
C LEU A 427 1.80 2.90 6.72
N ALA A 428 2.66 3.08 5.74
CA ALA A 428 2.51 4.08 4.70
C ALA A 428 2.78 3.46 3.33
N ARG A 429 2.26 4.10 2.28
CA ARG A 429 2.44 3.71 0.89
C ARG A 429 3.25 4.77 0.15
N GLU A 430 3.86 4.41 -0.99
CA GLU A 430 4.64 5.37 -1.78
C GLU A 430 3.84 6.64 -2.14
N ARG A 431 2.53 6.53 -2.42
CA ARG A 431 1.69 7.71 -2.65
C ARG A 431 1.66 8.69 -1.47
N HIS A 432 1.69 8.16 -0.22
CA HIS A 432 1.74 8.97 1.00
C HIS A 432 3.09 9.70 1.10
N LEU A 433 4.18 8.99 0.80
CA LEU A 433 5.52 9.59 0.80
C LEU A 433 5.65 10.68 -0.27
N ILE A 434 5.09 10.47 -1.45
CA ILE A 434 5.04 11.48 -2.53
C ILE A 434 4.27 12.71 -2.05
N ALA A 435 3.08 12.55 -1.47
CA ALA A 435 2.26 13.64 -0.97
C ALA A 435 2.95 14.42 0.17
N LEU A 436 3.55 13.70 1.15
CA LEU A 436 4.29 14.31 2.24
C LEU A 436 5.54 15.08 1.77
N ARG A 437 6.29 14.54 0.80
CA ARG A 437 7.44 15.24 0.19
C ARG A 437 6.99 16.47 -0.58
N ALA A 438 5.89 16.40 -1.31
CA ALA A 438 5.32 17.54 -2.02
C ALA A 438 4.85 18.62 -1.04
N ALA A 439 4.13 18.26 0.02
CA ALA A 439 3.76 19.17 1.11
C ALA A 439 5.00 19.82 1.75
N GLN A 440 6.05 19.04 2.01
CA GLN A 440 7.33 19.56 2.56
C GLN A 440 7.98 20.59 1.64
N ALA A 441 7.97 20.35 0.32
CA ALA A 441 8.50 21.30 -0.66
C ALA A 441 7.68 22.59 -0.70
N HIS A 442 6.35 22.50 -0.62
CA HIS A 442 5.47 23.68 -0.54
C HIS A 442 5.72 24.48 0.76
N VAL A 443 5.79 23.81 1.91
CA VAL A 443 6.07 24.45 3.20
C VAL A 443 7.47 25.10 3.23
N ALA A 444 8.45 24.51 2.54
CA ALA A 444 9.78 25.11 2.40
C ALA A 444 9.74 26.40 1.57
N ARG A 445 9.03 26.42 0.42
CA ARG A 445 8.82 27.63 -0.38
C ARG A 445 8.01 28.68 0.36
N ALA A 446 6.99 28.27 1.12
CA ALA A 446 6.26 29.16 2.00
C ALA A 446 7.20 29.88 2.98
N ALA A 447 8.20 29.19 3.53
CA ALA A 447 9.20 29.81 4.41
C ALA A 447 10.07 30.84 3.68
N GLU A 448 10.47 30.58 2.43
CA GLU A 448 11.21 31.53 1.60
C GLU A 448 10.39 32.81 1.33
N HIS A 449 9.08 32.67 1.07
CA HIS A 449 8.17 33.81 0.88
C HIS A 449 7.92 34.58 2.18
N ALA A 450 7.79 33.90 3.32
CA ALA A 450 7.65 34.55 4.63
C ALA A 450 8.85 35.41 5.00
N ASP A 451 10.06 35.08 4.49
CA ASP A 451 11.26 35.89 4.70
C ASP A 451 11.33 37.15 3.81
N GLN A 452 10.52 37.20 2.72
CA GLN A 452 10.45 38.36 1.81
C GLN A 452 9.48 39.47 2.28
N ASN A 453 8.89 39.33 3.48
CA ASN A 453 7.93 40.25 4.09
C ASN A 453 6.63 40.47 3.28
N ALA A 454 5.93 41.60 3.51
CA ALA A 454 4.59 41.88 2.97
C ALA A 454 4.43 41.78 1.44
N GLN A 455 5.53 41.74 0.67
CA GLN A 455 5.50 41.70 -0.80
C GLN A 455 5.21 40.32 -1.37
N ALA A 456 5.23 39.24 -0.59
CA ALA A 456 5.04 37.87 -1.04
C ALA A 456 3.99 37.09 -0.24
N LEU A 457 3.10 37.80 0.49
CA LEU A 457 2.06 37.17 1.31
C LEU A 457 1.07 36.32 0.48
N ASP A 458 0.70 36.77 -0.74
CA ASP A 458 -0.14 36.02 -1.65
C ASP A 458 0.50 34.67 -2.01
N LEU A 459 1.82 34.67 -2.29
CA LEU A 459 2.58 33.47 -2.61
C LEU A 459 2.73 32.58 -1.38
N PHE A 460 2.89 33.17 -0.19
CA PHE A 460 2.94 32.43 1.06
C PHE A 460 1.61 31.69 1.31
N ALA A 461 0.46 32.37 1.16
CA ALA A 461 -0.86 31.76 1.29
C ALA A 461 -1.08 30.65 0.27
N GLU A 462 -0.67 30.87 -0.99
CA GLU A 462 -0.82 29.85 -2.06
C GLU A 462 0.04 28.62 -1.80
N GLU A 463 1.27 28.75 -1.34
CA GLU A 463 2.11 27.60 -1.00
C GLU A 463 1.55 26.81 0.18
N LEU A 464 0.95 27.46 1.18
CA LEU A 464 0.22 26.78 2.27
C LEU A 464 -1.01 26.05 1.77
N ARG A 465 -1.76 26.65 0.84
CA ARG A 465 -2.93 26.02 0.20
C ARG A 465 -2.52 24.75 -0.56
N LEU A 466 -1.45 24.80 -1.34
CA LEU A 466 -0.90 23.67 -2.06
C LEU A 466 -0.39 22.56 -1.12
N ALA A 467 0.27 22.95 -0.02
CA ALA A 467 0.68 22.00 1.01
C ALA A 467 -0.53 21.25 1.63
N GLN A 468 -1.60 22.01 1.96
CA GLN A 468 -2.85 21.46 2.48
C GLN A 468 -3.47 20.46 1.50
N GLU A 469 -3.53 20.77 0.20
CA GLU A 469 -4.08 19.87 -0.83
C GLU A 469 -3.30 18.55 -0.89
N GLN A 470 -1.97 18.60 -0.81
CA GLN A 470 -1.14 17.39 -0.78
C GLN A 470 -1.44 16.53 0.45
N LEU A 471 -1.57 17.12 1.62
CA LEU A 471 -1.91 16.41 2.86
C LEU A 471 -3.31 15.80 2.78
N ASN A 472 -4.32 16.55 2.33
CA ASN A 472 -5.70 16.09 2.18
C ASN A 472 -5.83 14.92 1.20
N SER A 473 -4.96 14.84 0.18
CA SER A 473 -4.93 13.71 -0.75
C SER A 473 -4.61 12.37 -0.08
N ILE A 474 -3.97 12.38 1.09
CA ILE A 474 -3.60 11.19 1.85
C ILE A 474 -4.86 10.54 2.45
N THR A 475 -5.71 11.34 3.10
CA THR A 475 -6.95 10.89 3.75
C THR A 475 -8.13 10.82 2.80
N GLY A 476 -8.02 11.42 1.61
CA GLY A 476 -9.03 11.34 0.54
C GLY A 476 -10.09 12.43 0.62
N GLU A 477 -9.90 13.50 1.39
CA GLU A 477 -10.88 14.60 1.49
C GLU A 477 -11.13 15.29 0.14
N PHE A 478 -10.14 15.25 -0.78
CA PHE A 478 -10.22 15.77 -2.14
C PHE A 478 -9.53 14.82 -3.13
N SER A 479 -10.06 13.61 -3.31
CA SER A 479 -9.50 12.66 -4.27
C SER A 479 -10.33 12.61 -5.55
N SER A 480 -9.64 12.42 -6.70
CA SER A 480 -10.32 12.17 -7.96
C SER A 480 -10.87 10.74 -8.00
N ASP A 481 -12.02 10.52 -8.67
CA ASP A 481 -12.63 9.20 -8.86
C ASP A 481 -11.67 8.19 -9.51
N ASP A 482 -10.78 8.65 -10.41
CA ASP A 482 -9.77 7.81 -11.05
C ASP A 482 -8.76 7.25 -10.02
N LEU A 483 -8.34 8.05 -9.04
CA LEU A 483 -7.47 7.59 -7.96
C LEU A 483 -8.16 6.54 -7.08
N LEU A 484 -9.41 6.77 -6.71
CA LEU A 484 -10.21 5.81 -5.95
C LEU A 484 -10.34 4.49 -6.71
N GLY A 485 -10.64 4.56 -8.03
CA GLY A 485 -10.71 3.39 -8.90
C GLY A 485 -9.43 2.55 -8.89
N VAL A 486 -8.26 3.17 -9.01
CA VAL A 486 -6.96 2.48 -8.99
C VAL A 486 -6.68 1.85 -7.62
N ILE A 487 -6.94 2.56 -6.53
CA ILE A 487 -6.70 2.05 -5.16
C ILE A 487 -7.56 0.81 -4.91
N PHE A 488 -8.86 0.90 -5.12
CA PHE A 488 -9.79 -0.19 -4.79
C PHE A 488 -9.74 -1.37 -5.76
N SER A 489 -9.30 -1.18 -7.01
CA SER A 489 -9.13 -2.30 -7.96
C SER A 489 -8.09 -3.35 -7.53
N ARG A 490 -7.20 -3.01 -6.64
CA ARG A 490 -6.17 -3.91 -6.09
C ARG A 490 -6.63 -4.72 -4.89
N PHE A 491 -7.84 -4.47 -4.38
CA PHE A 491 -8.38 -5.19 -3.24
C PHE A 491 -8.99 -6.54 -3.65
N CYS A 492 -9.12 -7.45 -2.68
CA CYS A 492 -9.83 -8.71 -2.88
C CYS A 492 -11.34 -8.48 -3.05
N ILE A 493 -11.99 -9.32 -3.85
CA ILE A 493 -13.47 -9.37 -3.95
C ILE A 493 -14.03 -9.79 -2.58
N GLY A 494 -15.06 -9.08 -2.11
CA GLY A 494 -15.68 -9.36 -0.81
C GLY A 494 -15.20 -8.46 0.35
N LYS A 495 -14.28 -7.52 0.02
CA LYS A 495 -13.76 -6.50 0.95
C LYS A 495 -13.86 -5.12 0.38
#